data_d7f9af782f32c7e6a55456cea814cffa
#
_entry.id   d7f9af782f32c7e6a55456cea814cffa
#
_cell.length_a   1.000
_cell.length_b   1.000
_cell.length_c   1.000
_cell.angle_alpha   90.00
_cell.angle_beta   90.00
_cell.angle_gamma   90.00
#
_symmetry.space_group_name_H-M   'P 1'
#
loop_
_entity.id
_entity.type
_entity.pdbx_description
1 polymer ?
#
loop_
_entity_poly.entity_id
_entity_poly.type
_entity_poly.pdbx_seq_one_letter_code
_entity_poly.pdbx_strand_id
1 'polypeptide(L)'
;MRIIMAVLLWMGAGGAWAAPLDTVFANIDGGTIEMSDFRGKPVLVVNTASQCGFTYQYDGLQALYDAYRDRGLVVLAVPSDDFNQELASAEAVKEFCALNFALDLPMADVSRVKGADAHPFYRAVRAETGFVPRWNFNKVLIAPDGAVAGSWGSNVKPRSPKITRQIEAMLP
;
A
#
# COMPACT_ATOMS: atom_id res chain seq x y z
N MET A 1 56.41 24.47 13.68
CA MET A 1 55.01 24.93 13.87
C MET A 1 54.11 23.99 13.04
N ARG A 2 53.53 22.94 13.67
CA ARG A 2 52.71 21.92 12.99
C ARG A 2 51.23 22.34 13.11
N ILE A 3 50.62 22.68 11.99
CA ILE A 3 49.19 23.00 11.92
C ILE A 3 48.45 21.70 11.85
N ILE A 4 47.71 21.35 12.92
CA ILE A 4 46.76 20.23 12.95
C ILE A 4 45.45 20.74 12.35
N MET A 5 45.15 20.26 11.14
CA MET A 5 43.87 20.52 10.48
C MET A 5 42.81 19.56 11.04
N ALA A 6 41.94 20.04 11.88
CA ALA A 6 40.81 19.28 12.39
C ALA A 6 39.76 19.17 11.28
N VAL A 7 39.57 17.94 10.76
CA VAL A 7 38.46 17.60 9.85
C VAL A 7 37.23 17.42 10.70
N LEU A 8 36.32 18.40 10.68
CA LEU A 8 34.95 18.26 11.23
C LEU A 8 34.15 17.37 10.31
N LEU A 9 33.94 16.11 10.69
CA LEU A 9 32.96 15.22 10.11
C LEU A 9 31.55 15.73 10.47
N TRP A 10 30.91 16.36 9.53
CA TRP A 10 29.49 16.69 9.64
C TRP A 10 28.67 15.38 9.47
N MET A 11 28.28 14.76 10.59
CA MET A 11 27.25 13.73 10.61
C MET A 11 25.91 14.42 10.35
N GLY A 12 25.50 14.44 9.09
CA GLY A 12 24.13 14.80 8.72
C GLY A 12 23.16 13.78 9.33
N ALA A 13 22.38 14.19 10.34
CA ALA A 13 21.24 13.45 10.81
C ALA A 13 20.18 13.46 9.71
N GLY A 14 20.31 12.56 8.75
CA GLY A 14 19.23 12.25 7.83
C GLY A 14 18.09 11.63 8.65
N GLY A 15 16.99 12.38 8.81
CA GLY A 15 15.79 11.83 9.42
C GLY A 15 15.39 10.56 8.68
N ALA A 16 15.54 9.41 9.32
CA ALA A 16 15.07 8.14 8.75
C ALA A 16 13.55 8.21 8.61
N TRP A 17 13.06 8.18 7.40
CA TRP A 17 11.63 7.98 7.14
C TRP A 17 11.28 6.59 7.66
N ALA A 18 10.10 6.47 8.32
CA ALA A 18 9.60 5.16 8.72
C ALA A 18 9.51 4.25 7.47
N ALA A 19 9.91 2.99 7.60
CA ALA A 19 9.73 2.03 6.51
C ALA A 19 8.24 1.75 6.28
N PRO A 20 7.81 1.30 5.09
CA PRO A 20 6.40 1.03 4.82
C PRO A 20 5.72 0.12 5.85
N LEU A 21 6.44 -0.90 6.35
CA LEU A 21 5.93 -1.81 7.39
C LEU A 21 5.97 -1.24 8.82
N ASP A 22 6.50 -0.03 9.05
CA ASP A 22 6.47 0.64 10.36
C ASP A 22 5.27 1.61 10.48
N THR A 23 4.31 1.52 9.57
CA THR A 23 3.16 2.42 9.51
C THR A 23 1.87 1.73 9.95
N VAL A 24 0.88 2.53 10.33
CA VAL A 24 -0.40 2.05 10.88
C VAL A 24 -1.53 2.71 10.11
N PHE A 25 -2.46 1.92 9.59
CA PHE A 25 -3.70 2.43 9.02
C PHE A 25 -4.84 2.35 10.04
N ALA A 26 -5.78 3.29 10.01
CA ALA A 26 -7.09 3.06 10.60
C ALA A 26 -7.79 1.95 9.81
N ASN A 27 -8.48 1.05 10.51
CA ASN A 27 -9.26 -0.02 9.87
C ASN A 27 -10.69 0.47 9.61
N ILE A 28 -11.24 0.17 8.45
CA ILE A 28 -12.61 0.56 8.08
C ILE A 28 -13.68 -0.04 9.02
N ASP A 29 -13.36 -1.15 9.69
CA ASP A 29 -14.19 -1.80 10.71
C ASP A 29 -13.97 -1.26 12.13
N GLY A 30 -13.14 -0.22 12.26
CA GLY A 30 -12.68 0.30 13.54
C GLY A 30 -11.39 -0.35 14.03
N GLY A 31 -10.66 0.36 14.91
CA GLY A 31 -9.32 -0.06 15.34
C GLY A 31 -8.25 0.25 14.30
N THR A 32 -7.16 -0.52 14.30
CA THR A 32 -5.97 -0.28 13.48
C THR A 32 -5.53 -1.52 12.70
N ILE A 33 -4.84 -1.28 11.59
CA ILE A 33 -4.08 -2.28 10.83
C ILE A 33 -2.61 -1.91 10.98
N GLU A 34 -1.91 -2.67 11.82
CA GLU A 34 -0.48 -2.53 12.02
C GLU A 34 0.25 -3.20 10.85
N MET A 35 0.92 -2.41 10.00
CA MET A 35 1.67 -2.99 8.87
C MET A 35 2.81 -3.91 9.34
N SER A 36 3.30 -3.70 10.56
CA SER A 36 4.31 -4.55 11.20
C SER A 36 3.86 -5.99 11.43
N ASP A 37 2.56 -6.27 11.56
CA ASP A 37 2.00 -7.63 11.72
C ASP A 37 2.14 -8.47 10.44
N PHE A 38 2.45 -7.80 9.33
CA PHE A 38 2.67 -8.45 8.05
C PHE A 38 4.15 -8.72 7.74
N ARG A 39 5.07 -8.46 8.68
CA ARG A 39 6.49 -8.82 8.50
C ARG A 39 6.64 -10.31 8.19
N GLY A 40 7.53 -10.63 7.27
CA GLY A 40 7.72 -12.00 6.78
C GLY A 40 6.72 -12.45 5.72
N LYS A 41 5.78 -11.57 5.31
CA LYS A 41 4.77 -11.84 4.28
C LYS A 41 4.85 -10.81 3.15
N PRO A 42 4.62 -11.18 1.89
CA PRO A 42 4.41 -10.21 0.83
C PRO A 42 3.06 -9.48 1.04
N VAL A 43 3.05 -8.16 0.88
CA VAL A 43 1.84 -7.32 1.04
C VAL A 43 1.59 -6.52 -0.21
N LEU A 44 0.45 -6.73 -0.87
CA LEU A 44 -0.01 -5.91 -1.99
C LEU A 44 -0.97 -4.83 -1.47
N VAL A 45 -0.53 -3.59 -1.44
CA VAL A 45 -1.33 -2.43 -1.06
C VAL A 45 -1.88 -1.76 -2.31
N VAL A 46 -3.20 -1.51 -2.35
CA VAL A 46 -3.89 -0.94 -3.51
C VAL A 46 -4.75 0.23 -3.07
N ASN A 47 -4.52 1.42 -3.62
CA ASN A 47 -5.45 2.52 -3.39
C ASN A 47 -6.69 2.37 -4.27
N THR A 48 -7.85 2.40 -3.65
CA THR A 48 -9.14 2.10 -4.28
C THR A 48 -10.09 3.29 -4.27
N ALA A 49 -11.18 3.20 -5.03
CA ALA A 49 -12.30 4.13 -4.95
C ALA A 49 -13.57 3.49 -5.56
N SER A 50 -14.72 3.75 -4.95
CA SER A 50 -16.00 3.11 -5.26
C SER A 50 -16.67 3.64 -6.54
N GLN A 51 -16.37 4.87 -6.96
CA GLN A 51 -16.96 5.53 -8.14
C GLN A 51 -15.98 5.59 -9.32
N CYS A 52 -15.02 4.67 -9.36
CA CYS A 52 -13.97 4.63 -10.37
C CYS A 52 -14.29 3.62 -11.48
N GLY A 53 -13.98 3.96 -12.73
CA GLY A 53 -14.10 3.03 -13.86
C GLY A 53 -13.22 1.77 -13.75
N PHE A 54 -12.31 1.71 -12.77
CA PHE A 54 -11.47 0.54 -12.50
C PHE A 54 -12.03 -0.38 -11.41
N THR A 55 -13.24 -0.15 -10.87
CA THR A 55 -13.86 -0.97 -9.81
C THR A 55 -13.96 -2.46 -10.16
N TYR A 56 -14.05 -2.83 -11.43
CA TYR A 56 -13.98 -4.23 -11.88
C TYR A 56 -12.70 -4.96 -11.42
N GLN A 57 -11.68 -4.23 -10.99
CA GLN A 57 -10.45 -4.84 -10.45
C GLN A 57 -10.61 -5.38 -9.03
N TYR A 58 -11.68 -5.02 -8.31
CA TYR A 58 -11.98 -5.63 -7.01
C TYR A 58 -12.14 -7.15 -7.10
N ASP A 59 -12.83 -7.65 -8.13
CA ASP A 59 -12.93 -9.11 -8.37
C ASP A 59 -11.53 -9.74 -8.52
N GLY A 60 -10.65 -9.05 -9.22
CA GLY A 60 -9.27 -9.51 -9.42
C GLY A 60 -8.43 -9.45 -8.15
N LEU A 61 -8.67 -8.48 -7.25
CA LEU A 61 -8.01 -8.37 -5.95
C LEU A 61 -8.47 -9.48 -5.02
N GLN A 62 -9.80 -9.72 -4.95
CA GLN A 62 -10.36 -10.80 -4.15
C GLN A 62 -9.84 -12.16 -4.63
N ALA A 63 -9.92 -12.42 -5.94
CA ALA A 63 -9.42 -13.68 -6.51
C ALA A 63 -7.91 -13.88 -6.32
N LEU A 64 -7.12 -12.80 -6.29
CA LEU A 64 -5.69 -12.87 -5.95
C LEU A 64 -5.48 -13.20 -4.47
N TYR A 65 -6.24 -12.55 -3.59
CA TYR A 65 -6.21 -12.82 -2.15
C TYR A 65 -6.60 -14.27 -1.85
N ASP A 66 -7.70 -14.76 -2.39
CA ASP A 66 -8.17 -16.15 -2.23
C ASP A 66 -7.14 -17.18 -2.69
N ALA A 67 -6.45 -16.89 -3.80
CA ALA A 67 -5.46 -17.81 -4.36
C ALA A 67 -4.18 -17.95 -3.52
N TYR A 68 -3.82 -16.92 -2.74
CA TYR A 68 -2.50 -16.87 -2.09
C TYR A 68 -2.54 -16.57 -0.60
N ARG A 69 -3.68 -16.22 0.02
CA ARG A 69 -3.77 -15.89 1.46
C ARG A 69 -3.30 -17.03 2.36
N ASP A 70 -3.64 -18.28 2.03
CA ASP A 70 -3.22 -19.45 2.78
C ASP A 70 -1.71 -19.73 2.67
N ARG A 71 -1.06 -19.13 1.66
CA ARG A 71 0.39 -19.13 1.48
C ARG A 71 1.07 -17.89 2.08
N GLY A 72 0.31 -16.97 2.65
CA GLY A 72 0.82 -15.81 3.36
C GLY A 72 0.72 -14.46 2.64
N LEU A 73 0.15 -14.38 1.42
CA LEU A 73 -0.10 -13.08 0.79
C LEU A 73 -1.12 -12.27 1.61
N VAL A 74 -0.81 -11.02 1.84
CA VAL A 74 -1.76 -10.01 2.30
C VAL A 74 -2.12 -9.10 1.12
N VAL A 75 -3.41 -8.82 0.94
CA VAL A 75 -3.90 -7.78 0.02
C VAL A 75 -4.64 -6.75 0.86
N LEU A 76 -4.17 -5.51 0.86
CA LEU A 76 -4.75 -4.40 1.62
C LEU A 76 -5.36 -3.39 0.66
N ALA A 77 -6.68 -3.19 0.73
CA ALA A 77 -7.35 -2.09 0.06
C ALA A 77 -7.26 -0.81 0.90
N VAL A 78 -6.97 0.30 0.24
CA VAL A 78 -6.89 1.63 0.87
C VAL A 78 -7.80 2.58 0.10
N PRO A 79 -9.07 2.73 0.48
CA PRO A 79 -10.00 3.69 -0.12
C PRO A 79 -9.43 5.11 -0.03
N SER A 80 -9.63 5.90 -1.10
CA SER A 80 -9.12 7.28 -1.16
C SER A 80 -9.99 8.16 -2.04
N ASP A 81 -10.30 9.35 -1.54
CA ASP A 81 -10.98 10.39 -2.31
C ASP A 81 -10.00 11.41 -2.94
N ASP A 82 -8.73 11.16 -2.93
CA ASP A 82 -7.74 12.07 -3.53
C ASP A 82 -7.94 12.31 -5.04
N PHE A 83 -8.76 11.50 -5.69
CA PHE A 83 -9.12 11.61 -7.10
C PHE A 83 -10.61 11.93 -7.31
N ASN A 84 -11.33 12.35 -6.24
CA ASN A 84 -12.75 12.71 -6.24
C ASN A 84 -13.66 11.61 -6.80
N GLN A 85 -13.39 10.37 -6.40
CA GLN A 85 -14.12 9.18 -6.87
C GLN A 85 -14.46 8.21 -5.72
N GLU A 86 -14.40 8.66 -4.46
CA GLU A 86 -14.80 7.82 -3.35
C GLU A 86 -16.17 8.26 -2.79
N LEU A 87 -16.83 7.36 -2.08
CA LEU A 87 -18.07 7.63 -1.37
C LEU A 87 -17.82 8.48 -0.11
N ALA A 88 -18.85 9.17 0.35
CA ALA A 88 -18.74 10.21 1.38
C ALA A 88 -18.43 9.67 2.80
N SER A 89 -18.59 8.36 3.06
CA SER A 89 -18.31 7.78 4.37
C SER A 89 -17.71 6.38 4.26
N ALA A 90 -16.98 5.96 5.30
CA ALA A 90 -16.40 4.64 5.42
C ALA A 90 -17.45 3.52 5.39
N GLU A 91 -18.61 3.75 6.02
CA GLU A 91 -19.73 2.80 6.02
C GLU A 91 -20.26 2.57 4.61
N ALA A 92 -20.42 3.64 3.82
CA ALA A 92 -20.88 3.55 2.44
C ALA A 92 -19.86 2.81 1.55
N VAL A 93 -18.57 3.04 1.75
CA VAL A 93 -17.49 2.33 1.05
C VAL A 93 -17.52 0.85 1.38
N LYS A 94 -17.61 0.50 2.67
CA LYS A 94 -17.69 -0.88 3.14
C LYS A 94 -18.89 -1.61 2.57
N GLU A 95 -20.08 -0.99 2.66
CA GLU A 95 -21.32 -1.56 2.12
C GLU A 95 -21.22 -1.77 0.60
N PHE A 96 -20.69 -0.79 -0.14
CA PHE A 96 -20.46 -0.90 -1.57
C PHE A 96 -19.56 -2.10 -1.92
N CYS A 97 -18.43 -2.26 -1.22
CA CYS A 97 -17.49 -3.33 -1.45
C CYS A 97 -18.07 -4.72 -1.09
N ALA A 98 -18.81 -4.82 0.00
CA ALA A 98 -19.45 -6.05 0.44
C ALA A 98 -20.57 -6.49 -0.53
N LEU A 99 -21.46 -5.58 -0.91
CA LEU A 99 -22.62 -5.89 -1.75
C LEU A 99 -22.28 -6.16 -3.21
N ASN A 100 -21.28 -5.47 -3.76
CA ASN A 100 -20.97 -5.56 -5.19
C ASN A 100 -19.87 -6.55 -5.52
N PHE A 101 -18.94 -6.83 -4.58
CA PHE A 101 -17.73 -7.62 -4.84
C PHE A 101 -17.49 -8.72 -3.79
N ALA A 102 -18.32 -8.82 -2.74
CA ALA A 102 -18.16 -9.77 -1.64
C ALA A 102 -16.72 -9.79 -1.07
N LEU A 103 -16.12 -8.59 -0.92
CA LEU A 103 -14.73 -8.46 -0.45
C LEU A 103 -14.62 -8.89 1.01
N ASP A 104 -13.65 -9.77 1.30
CA ASP A 104 -13.23 -10.17 2.65
C ASP A 104 -11.74 -9.86 2.93
N LEU A 105 -11.07 -9.22 1.98
CA LEU A 105 -9.69 -8.76 2.16
C LEU A 105 -9.62 -7.57 3.15
N PRO A 106 -8.50 -7.41 3.88
CA PRO A 106 -8.27 -6.26 4.76
C PRO A 106 -8.47 -4.92 4.05
N MET A 107 -9.16 -4.00 4.72
CA MET A 107 -9.46 -2.67 4.17
C MET A 107 -9.16 -1.58 5.20
N ALA A 108 -8.36 -0.61 4.80
CA ALA A 108 -8.12 0.60 5.58
C ALA A 108 -9.34 1.54 5.52
N ASP A 109 -9.45 2.44 6.48
CA ASP A 109 -10.35 3.59 6.39
C ASP A 109 -9.88 4.54 5.29
N VAL A 110 -10.78 5.43 4.82
CA VAL A 110 -10.51 6.39 3.76
C VAL A 110 -9.25 7.20 4.08
N SER A 111 -8.27 7.13 3.21
CA SER A 111 -6.94 7.67 3.47
C SER A 111 -6.43 8.55 2.33
N ARG A 112 -5.57 9.52 2.66
CA ARG A 112 -4.84 10.27 1.65
C ARG A 112 -3.66 9.47 1.12
N VAL A 113 -3.52 9.40 -0.20
CA VAL A 113 -2.48 8.60 -0.87
C VAL A 113 -1.45 9.46 -1.62
N LYS A 114 -1.70 10.76 -1.73
CA LYS A 114 -0.80 11.73 -2.39
C LYS A 114 -0.76 13.08 -1.66
N GLY A 115 0.19 13.93 -2.07
CA GLY A 115 0.36 15.28 -1.50
C GLY A 115 1.21 15.29 -0.22
N ALA A 116 1.18 16.44 0.46
CA ALA A 116 1.93 16.66 1.70
C ALA A 116 1.34 15.83 2.86
N ASP A 117 0.01 15.70 2.87
CA ASP A 117 -0.75 14.99 3.91
C ASP A 117 -0.99 13.51 3.59
N ALA A 118 -0.26 12.96 2.61
CA ALA A 118 -0.35 11.53 2.30
C ALA A 118 -0.06 10.69 3.54
N HIS A 119 -0.80 9.58 3.68
CA HIS A 119 -0.59 8.62 4.76
C HIS A 119 0.90 8.23 4.89
N PRO A 120 1.43 8.00 6.09
CA PRO A 120 2.84 7.66 6.32
C PRO A 120 3.37 6.54 5.41
N PHE A 121 2.57 5.52 5.13
CA PHE A 121 2.89 4.45 4.18
C PHE A 121 3.26 5.00 2.79
N TYR A 122 2.43 5.85 2.20
CA TYR A 122 2.68 6.41 0.88
C TYR A 122 3.86 7.39 0.86
N ARG A 123 4.09 8.08 1.98
CA ARG A 123 5.30 8.91 2.14
C ARG A 123 6.57 8.06 2.19
N ALA A 124 6.54 6.94 2.92
CA ALA A 124 7.64 5.98 2.98
C ALA A 124 7.94 5.37 1.60
N VAL A 125 6.92 4.90 0.89
CA VAL A 125 7.05 4.38 -0.49
C VAL A 125 7.63 5.44 -1.43
N ARG A 126 7.17 6.69 -1.34
CA ARG A 126 7.71 7.81 -2.13
C ARG A 126 9.17 8.08 -1.80
N ALA A 127 9.54 8.06 -0.53
CA ALA A 127 10.92 8.31 -0.10
C ALA A 127 11.88 7.24 -0.62
N GLU A 128 11.43 5.97 -0.64
CA GLU A 128 12.24 4.84 -1.08
C GLU A 128 12.35 4.75 -2.62
N THR A 129 11.24 4.99 -3.34
CA THR A 129 11.15 4.66 -4.78
C THR A 129 10.82 5.83 -5.70
N GLY A 130 10.42 6.97 -5.14
CA GLY A 130 9.86 8.09 -5.90
C GLY A 130 8.41 7.86 -6.38
N PHE A 131 7.82 6.69 -6.11
CA PHE A 131 6.47 6.38 -6.57
C PHE A 131 5.41 7.18 -5.80
N VAL A 132 4.44 7.72 -6.54
CA VAL A 132 3.24 8.36 -6.02
C VAL A 132 2.04 7.88 -6.84
N PRO A 133 0.93 7.47 -6.23
CA PRO A 133 -0.29 7.14 -6.96
C PRO A 133 -0.75 8.30 -7.85
N ARG A 134 -0.98 8.01 -9.13
CA ARG A 134 -1.46 9.01 -10.12
C ARG A 134 -2.93 8.88 -10.43
N TRP A 135 -3.55 7.79 -9.99
CA TRP A 135 -4.97 7.48 -10.12
C TRP A 135 -5.38 6.41 -9.10
N ASN A 136 -6.66 6.05 -9.05
CA ASN A 136 -7.14 4.93 -8.26
C ASN A 136 -6.63 3.59 -8.83
N PHE A 137 -6.63 2.55 -8.02
CA PHE A 137 -6.14 1.22 -8.35
C PHE A 137 -4.65 1.18 -8.77
N ASN A 138 -3.82 2.06 -8.22
CA ASN A 138 -2.37 1.87 -8.25
C ASN A 138 -1.98 0.85 -7.17
N LYS A 139 -0.95 0.07 -7.43
CA LYS A 139 -0.50 -1.03 -6.59
C LYS A 139 0.93 -0.81 -6.13
N VAL A 140 1.21 -1.19 -4.88
CA VAL A 140 2.55 -1.25 -4.30
C VAL A 140 2.70 -2.62 -3.66
N LEU A 141 3.73 -3.37 -4.03
CA LEU A 141 4.09 -4.65 -3.43
C LEU A 141 5.25 -4.45 -2.47
N ILE A 142 5.01 -4.82 -1.22
CA ILE A 142 6.02 -4.82 -0.17
C ILE A 142 6.53 -6.25 0.01
N ALA A 143 7.83 -6.41 0.01
CA ALA A 143 8.50 -7.69 0.26
C ALA A 143 8.43 -8.08 1.75
N PRO A 144 8.67 -9.37 2.09
CA PRO A 144 8.66 -9.85 3.47
C PRO A 144 9.62 -9.13 4.42
N ASP A 145 10.71 -8.55 3.91
CA ASP A 145 11.69 -7.75 4.66
C ASP A 145 11.29 -6.28 4.83
N GLY A 146 10.19 -5.84 4.18
CA GLY A 146 9.65 -4.49 4.25
C GLY A 146 10.07 -3.56 3.12
N ALA A 147 10.94 -3.99 2.22
CA ALA A 147 11.34 -3.21 1.04
C ALA A 147 10.20 -3.14 0.00
N VAL A 148 10.14 -2.07 -0.78
CA VAL A 148 9.21 -1.97 -1.91
C VAL A 148 9.72 -2.84 -3.06
N ALA A 149 9.06 -3.97 -3.28
CA ALA A 149 9.41 -4.90 -4.36
C ALA A 149 8.95 -4.43 -5.74
N GLY A 150 7.85 -3.67 -5.81
CA GLY A 150 7.36 -3.14 -7.07
C GLY A 150 6.17 -2.19 -6.92
N SER A 151 5.92 -1.42 -7.97
CA SER A 151 4.75 -0.55 -8.03
C SER A 151 4.19 -0.48 -9.45
N TRP A 152 2.87 -0.35 -9.58
CA TRP A 152 2.17 -0.37 -10.87
C TRP A 152 1.01 0.60 -10.89
N GLY A 153 0.79 1.21 -12.05
CA GLY A 153 -0.39 2.04 -12.30
C GLY A 153 -1.68 1.22 -12.47
N SER A 154 -2.79 1.95 -12.59
CA SER A 154 -4.16 1.42 -12.67
C SER A 154 -4.37 0.37 -13.77
N ASN A 155 -3.72 0.53 -14.92
CA ASN A 155 -3.88 -0.34 -16.08
C ASN A 155 -3.31 -1.77 -15.88
N VAL A 156 -2.45 -1.97 -14.88
CA VAL A 156 -1.93 -3.31 -14.57
C VAL A 156 -2.94 -4.03 -13.68
N LYS A 157 -3.59 -5.05 -14.22
CA LYS A 157 -4.59 -5.84 -13.48
C LYS A 157 -3.94 -6.61 -12.32
N PRO A 158 -4.67 -6.83 -11.19
CA PRO A 158 -4.13 -7.52 -10.00
C PRO A 158 -3.51 -8.89 -10.32
N ARG A 159 -4.14 -9.66 -11.20
CA ARG A 159 -3.66 -11.00 -11.59
C ARG A 159 -2.72 -10.99 -12.81
N SER A 160 -2.15 -9.83 -13.16
CA SER A 160 -1.14 -9.75 -14.22
C SER A 160 0.12 -10.55 -13.84
N PRO A 161 0.76 -11.26 -14.78
CA PRO A 161 2.05 -11.91 -14.54
C PRO A 161 3.14 -10.97 -14.05
N LYS A 162 3.01 -9.65 -14.29
CA LYS A 162 3.92 -8.64 -13.73
C LYS A 162 3.87 -8.57 -12.20
N ILE A 163 2.72 -8.90 -11.61
CA ILE A 163 2.48 -8.90 -10.16
C ILE A 163 2.62 -10.32 -9.61
N THR A 164 1.91 -11.30 -10.19
CA THR A 164 1.84 -12.65 -9.63
C THR A 164 3.17 -13.36 -9.56
N ARG A 165 4.05 -13.20 -10.57
CA ARG A 165 5.40 -13.78 -10.52
C ARG A 165 6.26 -13.24 -9.38
N GLN A 166 6.12 -11.95 -9.05
CA GLN A 166 6.86 -11.37 -7.94
C GLN A 166 6.31 -11.87 -6.59
N ILE A 167 4.98 -11.96 -6.47
CA ILE A 167 4.33 -12.53 -5.28
C ILE A 167 4.79 -13.99 -5.10
N GLU A 168 4.69 -14.82 -6.15
CA GLU A 168 5.06 -16.24 -6.11
C GLU A 168 6.53 -16.47 -5.72
N ALA A 169 7.42 -15.57 -6.14
CA ALA A 169 8.84 -15.64 -5.78
C ALA A 169 9.12 -15.32 -4.29
N MET A 170 8.15 -14.73 -3.58
CA MET A 170 8.27 -14.33 -2.17
C MET A 170 7.46 -15.23 -1.23
N LEU A 171 6.59 -16.06 -1.79
CA LEU A 171 5.79 -17.01 -1.02
C LEU A 171 6.61 -18.29 -0.73
N PRO A 172 6.36 -18.94 0.44
CA PRO A 172 6.99 -20.21 0.77
C PRO A 172 6.52 -21.35 -0.15
#